data_d8afc2e548fae13f2376102c99963ddc
#
_entry.id   d8afc2e548fae13f2376102c99963ddc
#
_cell.length_a   1.000
_cell.length_b   1.000
_cell.length_c   1.000
_cell.angle_alpha   90.00
_cell.angle_beta   90.00
_cell.angle_gamma   90.00
#
_symmetry.space_group_name_H-M   'P 1'
#
loop_
_entity.id
_entity.type
_entity.pdbx_description
1 polymer ?
#
loop_
_entity_poly.entity_id
_entity_poly.type
_entity_poly.pdbx_seq_one_letter_code
_entity_poly.pdbx_strand_id
1 'polypeptide(L)'
;EVPHPRVIICLRRQDDWIASQYRRRVKNGWLIPFDEFIDLEKDQGFWKKEELYYQPKIDLIKEITGHEPLVMRYDQLREKPEVFVRRICDFMDVPVPESVNYHPVHRSFTDKQLIVLQWFCRTFVRSVPRGRSNKILHWLLYRPAWACYHLILYGATLIPRSWIGRRELIDPEALESVRKFYEMDWEQVMKA
;
A
#
# COMPACT_ATOMS: atom_id res chain seq x y z
N GLU A 1 -9.77 -10.86 28.35
CA GLU A 1 -9.52 -11.76 27.20
C GLU A 1 -10.80 -11.95 26.44
N VAL A 2 -10.77 -11.77 25.13
CA VAL A 2 -11.90 -12.12 24.26
C VAL A 2 -11.70 -13.59 23.89
N PRO A 3 -12.51 -14.49 24.42
CA PRO A 3 -12.39 -15.92 24.06
C PRO A 3 -12.79 -16.07 22.60
N HIS A 4 -11.91 -16.64 21.79
CA HIS A 4 -12.15 -16.94 20.38
C HIS A 4 -12.39 -15.72 19.48
N PRO A 5 -11.40 -14.84 19.27
CA PRO A 5 -11.54 -13.68 18.42
C PRO A 5 -11.80 -14.09 16.96
N ARG A 6 -12.84 -13.57 16.35
CA ARG A 6 -13.09 -13.69 14.90
C ARG A 6 -12.20 -12.71 14.15
N VAL A 7 -11.36 -13.18 13.27
CA VAL A 7 -10.39 -12.34 12.53
C VAL A 7 -10.85 -12.15 11.09
N ILE A 8 -10.83 -10.91 10.63
CA ILE A 8 -11.10 -10.55 9.24
C ILE A 8 -9.80 -10.00 8.63
N ILE A 9 -9.39 -10.53 7.49
CA ILE A 9 -8.19 -10.12 6.79
C ILE A 9 -8.59 -9.62 5.41
N CYS A 10 -8.27 -8.37 5.11
CA CYS A 10 -8.46 -7.82 3.77
C CYS A 10 -7.11 -7.79 3.05
N LEU A 11 -6.97 -8.62 2.02
CA LEU A 11 -5.73 -8.77 1.27
C LEU A 11 -5.81 -8.07 -0.08
N ARG A 12 -4.68 -7.55 -0.48
CA ARG A 12 -4.42 -7.04 -1.81
C ARG A 12 -3.31 -7.87 -2.44
N ARG A 13 -3.40 -8.17 -3.76
CA ARG A 13 -2.35 -8.94 -4.41
C ARG A 13 -0.98 -8.28 -4.21
N GLN A 14 0.06 -9.07 -4.05
CA GLN A 14 1.37 -8.61 -3.60
C GLN A 14 1.99 -7.53 -4.50
N ASP A 15 1.88 -7.67 -5.83
CA ASP A 15 2.35 -6.66 -6.78
C ASP A 15 1.62 -5.31 -6.61
N ASP A 16 0.31 -5.34 -6.46
CA ASP A 16 -0.50 -4.15 -6.20
C ASP A 16 -0.24 -3.54 -4.83
N TRP A 17 -0.04 -4.40 -3.83
CA TRP A 17 0.24 -3.95 -2.47
C TRP A 17 1.59 -3.27 -2.39
N ILE A 18 2.66 -3.88 -2.93
CA ILE A 18 4.02 -3.31 -2.91
C ILE A 18 4.08 -2.01 -3.72
N ALA A 19 3.41 -1.96 -4.89
CA ALA A 19 3.29 -0.73 -5.67
C ALA A 19 2.62 0.39 -4.88
N SER A 20 1.58 0.08 -4.12
CA SER A 20 0.90 1.04 -3.25
C SER A 20 1.80 1.53 -2.12
N GLN A 21 2.58 0.63 -1.48
CA GLN A 21 3.54 1.00 -0.45
C GLN A 21 4.66 1.87 -1.01
N TYR A 22 5.18 1.54 -2.20
CA TYR A 22 6.18 2.35 -2.87
C TYR A 22 5.67 3.76 -3.18
N ARG A 23 4.47 3.89 -3.79
CA ARG A 23 3.83 5.19 -4.05
C ARG A 23 3.66 6.01 -2.77
N ARG A 24 3.28 5.36 -1.67
CA ARG A 24 3.17 6.00 -0.35
C ARG A 24 4.53 6.53 0.15
N ARG A 25 5.61 5.80 -0.08
CA ARG A 25 6.97 6.25 0.30
C ARG A 25 7.43 7.42 -0.57
N VAL A 26 7.27 7.33 -1.88
CA VAL A 26 7.59 8.43 -2.80
C VAL A 26 6.79 9.69 -2.48
N LYS A 27 5.49 9.57 -2.16
CA LYS A 27 4.66 10.68 -1.69
C LYS A 27 5.26 11.40 -0.48
N ASN A 28 5.93 10.68 0.38
CA ASN A 28 6.59 11.22 1.57
C ASN A 28 8.05 11.66 1.28
N GLY A 29 8.44 11.79 0.03
CA GLY A 29 9.76 12.28 -0.39
C GLY A 29 10.88 11.24 -0.38
N TRP A 30 10.55 9.93 -0.27
CA TRP A 30 11.56 8.89 -0.34
C TRP A 30 12.11 8.75 -1.76
N LEU A 31 13.44 8.55 -1.85
CA LEU A 31 14.17 8.50 -3.12
C LEU A 31 14.73 7.09 -3.43
N ILE A 32 14.33 6.10 -2.66
CA ILE A 32 14.73 4.70 -2.88
C ILE A 32 14.21 4.24 -4.24
N PRO A 33 15.05 3.66 -5.12
CA PRO A 33 14.61 2.99 -6.34
C PRO A 33 13.70 1.79 -6.03
N PHE A 34 12.92 1.34 -6.99
CA PHE A 34 11.97 0.25 -6.75
C PHE A 34 12.66 -1.10 -6.53
N ASP A 35 13.78 -1.35 -7.18
CA ASP A 35 14.62 -2.54 -7.01
C ASP A 35 15.31 -2.60 -5.64
N GLU A 36 15.61 -1.45 -5.04
CA GLU A 36 16.05 -1.39 -3.65
C GLU A 36 14.87 -1.46 -2.65
N PHE A 37 13.65 -1.20 -3.11
CA PHE A 37 12.46 -1.30 -2.27
C PHE A 37 11.98 -2.73 -2.10
N ILE A 38 12.07 -3.54 -3.15
CA ILE A 38 11.91 -4.99 -3.14
C ILE A 38 12.94 -5.62 -4.08
N ASP A 39 13.77 -6.49 -3.55
CA ASP A 39 14.80 -7.23 -4.29
C ASP A 39 14.47 -8.73 -4.22
N LEU A 40 13.91 -9.25 -5.33
CA LEU A 40 13.53 -10.65 -5.42
C LEU A 40 14.70 -11.59 -5.66
N GLU A 41 15.86 -11.09 -6.04
CA GLU A 41 17.04 -11.91 -6.29
C GLU A 41 17.83 -12.16 -5.00
N LYS A 42 18.36 -11.07 -4.40
CA LYS A 42 19.28 -11.12 -3.27
C LYS A 42 18.59 -10.99 -1.92
N ASP A 43 17.31 -10.62 -1.92
CA ASP A 43 16.53 -10.35 -0.69
C ASP A 43 17.15 -9.26 0.21
N GLN A 44 17.78 -8.26 -0.41
CA GLN A 44 18.43 -7.15 0.29
C GLN A 44 17.58 -5.87 0.27
N GLY A 45 16.40 -5.91 -0.34
CA GLY A 45 15.47 -4.80 -0.42
C GLY A 45 14.96 -4.31 0.95
N PHE A 46 14.27 -3.18 0.94
CA PHE A 46 13.58 -2.65 2.12
C PHE A 46 12.54 -3.63 2.66
N TRP A 47 11.76 -4.26 1.79
CA TRP A 47 10.87 -5.37 2.11
C TRP A 47 11.58 -6.69 1.84
N LYS A 48 11.48 -7.62 2.80
CA LYS A 48 11.98 -8.98 2.63
C LYS A 48 10.93 -9.84 1.94
N LYS A 49 11.39 -10.84 1.18
CA LYS A 49 10.48 -11.75 0.45
C LYS A 49 9.47 -12.43 1.39
N GLU A 50 9.94 -12.89 2.54
CA GLU A 50 9.10 -13.57 3.54
C GLU A 50 7.99 -12.68 4.11
N GLU A 51 8.20 -11.35 4.15
CA GLU A 51 7.22 -10.41 4.68
C GLU A 51 5.98 -10.26 3.77
N LEU A 52 6.05 -10.67 2.50
CA LEU A 52 4.96 -10.54 1.55
C LEU A 52 4.15 -11.84 1.37
N TYR A 53 4.58 -12.97 1.92
CA TYR A 53 3.75 -14.18 1.92
C TYR A 53 2.56 -14.01 2.87
N TYR A 54 1.39 -14.41 2.40
CA TYR A 54 0.13 -14.32 3.15
C TYR A 54 -0.22 -15.63 3.84
N GLN A 55 -0.01 -16.77 3.17
CA GLN A 55 -0.39 -18.07 3.72
C GLN A 55 0.21 -18.35 5.10
N PRO A 56 1.52 -18.13 5.35
CA PRO A 56 2.10 -18.36 6.68
C PRO A 56 1.47 -17.48 7.77
N LYS A 57 1.02 -16.28 7.42
CA LYS A 57 0.36 -15.37 8.37
C LYS A 57 -1.06 -15.83 8.69
N ILE A 58 -1.77 -16.36 7.70
CA ILE A 58 -3.10 -16.93 7.87
C ILE A 58 -3.02 -18.17 8.75
N ASP A 59 -2.05 -19.05 8.49
CA ASP A 59 -1.82 -20.26 9.28
C ASP A 59 -1.50 -19.93 10.74
N LEU A 60 -0.66 -18.92 10.97
CA LEU A 60 -0.36 -18.43 12.32
C LEU A 60 -1.61 -17.88 13.01
N ILE A 61 -2.47 -17.15 12.31
CA ILE A 61 -3.72 -16.64 12.86
C ILE A 61 -4.64 -17.80 13.25
N LYS A 62 -4.76 -18.83 12.40
CA LYS A 62 -5.53 -20.03 12.70
C LYS A 62 -5.00 -20.74 13.94
N GLU A 63 -3.69 -20.90 14.05
CA GLU A 63 -3.04 -21.51 15.20
C GLU A 63 -3.35 -20.75 16.49
N ILE A 64 -3.22 -19.40 16.47
CA ILE A 64 -3.43 -18.57 17.67
C ILE A 64 -4.91 -18.49 18.08
N THR A 65 -5.82 -18.38 17.09
CA THR A 65 -7.25 -18.15 17.37
C THR A 65 -8.07 -19.44 17.45
N GLY A 66 -7.57 -20.55 16.91
CA GLY A 66 -8.31 -21.79 16.76
C GLY A 66 -9.41 -21.74 15.70
N HIS A 67 -9.51 -20.67 14.91
CA HIS A 67 -10.57 -20.45 13.91
C HIS A 67 -10.01 -19.98 12.57
N GLU A 68 -10.74 -20.32 11.51
CA GLU A 68 -10.49 -19.79 10.18
C GLU A 68 -10.77 -18.27 10.14
N PRO A 69 -9.83 -17.43 9.71
CA PRO A 69 -10.10 -16.02 9.47
C PRO A 69 -10.96 -15.85 8.21
N LEU A 70 -11.83 -14.85 8.19
CA LEU A 70 -12.47 -14.42 6.95
C LEU A 70 -11.45 -13.71 6.07
N VAL A 71 -11.03 -14.34 4.99
CA VAL A 71 -10.14 -13.73 4.01
C VAL A 71 -10.95 -13.07 2.91
N MET A 72 -10.66 -11.79 2.64
CA MET A 72 -11.36 -10.98 1.66
C MET A 72 -10.37 -10.27 0.73
N ARG A 73 -10.75 -10.09 -0.53
CA ARG A 73 -9.95 -9.34 -1.50
C ARG A 73 -10.29 -7.86 -1.44
N TYR A 74 -9.28 -7.02 -1.38
CA TYR A 74 -9.45 -5.56 -1.42
C TYR A 74 -10.18 -5.08 -2.68
N ASP A 75 -9.97 -5.76 -3.81
CA ASP A 75 -10.63 -5.39 -5.08
C ASP A 75 -12.14 -5.53 -4.98
N GLN A 76 -12.65 -6.52 -4.24
CA GLN A 76 -14.09 -6.71 -4.01
C GLN A 76 -14.73 -5.48 -3.33
N LEU A 77 -13.99 -4.78 -2.44
CA LEU A 77 -14.48 -3.55 -1.84
C LEU A 77 -14.70 -2.44 -2.89
N ARG A 78 -13.91 -2.42 -3.96
CA ARG A 78 -14.05 -1.43 -5.04
C ARG A 78 -15.10 -1.82 -6.07
N GLU A 79 -15.19 -3.11 -6.40
CA GLU A 79 -16.07 -3.62 -7.43
C GLU A 79 -17.51 -3.83 -6.94
N LYS A 80 -17.64 -4.39 -5.74
CA LYS A 80 -18.93 -4.78 -5.15
C LYS A 80 -18.95 -4.49 -3.64
N PRO A 81 -18.93 -3.21 -3.24
CA PRO A 81 -18.80 -2.82 -1.82
C PRO A 81 -19.94 -3.36 -0.95
N GLU A 82 -21.15 -3.48 -1.48
CA GLU A 82 -22.29 -4.02 -0.76
C GLU A 82 -22.12 -5.51 -0.43
N VAL A 83 -21.62 -6.29 -1.38
CA VAL A 83 -21.31 -7.70 -1.17
C VAL A 83 -20.19 -7.87 -0.14
N PHE A 84 -19.18 -6.99 -0.22
CA PHE A 84 -18.07 -6.97 0.73
C PHE A 84 -18.56 -6.73 2.18
N VAL A 85 -19.38 -5.70 2.39
CA VAL A 85 -19.95 -5.38 3.71
C VAL A 85 -20.87 -6.52 4.20
N ARG A 86 -21.72 -7.07 3.33
CA ARG A 86 -22.61 -8.18 3.69
C ARG A 86 -21.81 -9.38 4.20
N ARG A 87 -20.75 -9.80 3.50
CA ARG A 87 -19.89 -10.91 3.95
C ARG A 87 -19.28 -10.67 5.35
N ILE A 88 -18.90 -9.42 5.64
CA ILE A 88 -18.41 -9.06 6.99
C ILE A 88 -19.53 -9.21 8.02
N CYS A 89 -20.72 -8.68 7.73
CA CYS A 89 -21.85 -8.76 8.64
C CYS A 89 -22.28 -10.21 8.90
N ASP A 90 -22.35 -11.02 7.84
CA ASP A 90 -22.67 -12.45 7.95
C ASP A 90 -21.63 -13.19 8.80
N PHE A 91 -20.35 -12.91 8.61
CA PHE A 91 -19.28 -13.51 9.40
C PHE A 91 -19.31 -13.09 10.88
N MET A 92 -19.76 -11.88 11.15
CA MET A 92 -19.86 -11.33 12.52
C MET A 92 -21.18 -11.64 13.21
N ASP A 93 -22.16 -12.27 12.53
CA ASP A 93 -23.53 -12.48 13.00
C ASP A 93 -24.23 -11.15 13.39
N VAL A 94 -24.06 -10.11 12.58
CA VAL A 94 -24.70 -8.82 12.78
C VAL A 94 -25.56 -8.42 11.57
N PRO A 95 -26.64 -7.67 11.77
CA PRO A 95 -27.47 -7.21 10.66
C PRO A 95 -26.69 -6.24 9.76
N VAL A 96 -26.96 -6.32 8.45
CA VAL A 96 -26.39 -5.36 7.49
C VAL A 96 -26.98 -3.98 7.75
N PRO A 97 -26.16 -2.91 7.85
CA PRO A 97 -26.66 -1.55 8.05
C PRO A 97 -27.59 -1.12 6.91
N GLU A 98 -28.66 -0.40 7.23
CA GLU A 98 -29.63 0.10 6.23
C GLU A 98 -28.98 1.05 5.21
N SER A 99 -27.95 1.79 5.62
CA SER A 99 -27.19 2.68 4.74
C SER A 99 -25.70 2.63 5.04
N VAL A 100 -24.89 2.49 3.99
CA VAL A 100 -23.42 2.52 4.05
C VAL A 100 -22.92 3.54 3.04
N ASN A 101 -22.04 4.44 3.48
CA ASN A 101 -21.41 5.39 2.57
C ASN A 101 -20.18 4.73 1.90
N TYR A 102 -20.31 4.39 0.63
CA TYR A 102 -19.27 3.76 -0.18
C TYR A 102 -18.34 4.74 -0.91
N HIS A 103 -18.47 6.05 -0.66
CA HIS A 103 -17.62 7.02 -1.34
C HIS A 103 -16.17 6.91 -0.88
N PRO A 104 -15.19 6.85 -1.81
CA PRO A 104 -13.78 6.80 -1.44
C PRO A 104 -13.36 8.11 -0.78
N VAL A 105 -12.94 8.02 0.48
CA VAL A 105 -12.56 9.18 1.31
C VAL A 105 -11.20 9.76 0.87
N HIS A 106 -10.30 8.92 0.37
CA HIS A 106 -8.96 9.36 -0.03
C HIS A 106 -8.65 8.98 -1.47
N ARG A 107 -8.36 9.98 -2.30
CA ARG A 107 -7.83 9.76 -3.65
C ARG A 107 -6.30 9.63 -3.60
N SER A 108 -5.77 8.61 -4.27
CA SER A 108 -4.32 8.45 -4.45
C SER A 108 -3.80 9.47 -5.45
N PHE A 109 -2.57 9.93 -5.25
CA PHE A 109 -1.87 10.72 -6.26
C PHE A 109 -1.52 9.83 -7.47
N THR A 110 -1.53 10.44 -8.64
CA THR A 110 -1.16 9.77 -9.90
C THR A 110 0.35 9.57 -9.98
N ASP A 111 0.81 8.59 -10.75
CA ASP A 111 2.24 8.36 -10.97
C ASP A 111 2.92 9.59 -11.57
N LYS A 112 2.22 10.35 -12.42
CA LYS A 112 2.68 11.65 -12.93
C LYS A 112 3.07 12.62 -11.80
N GLN A 113 2.19 12.78 -10.83
CA GLN A 113 2.43 13.69 -9.69
C GLN A 113 3.60 13.20 -8.83
N LEU A 114 3.69 11.90 -8.62
CA LEU A 114 4.77 11.29 -7.84
C LEU A 114 6.13 11.39 -8.54
N ILE A 115 6.18 11.24 -9.86
CA ILE A 115 7.41 11.44 -10.65
C ILE A 115 7.92 12.87 -10.52
N VAL A 116 7.02 13.86 -10.62
CA VAL A 116 7.39 15.28 -10.44
C VAL A 116 7.93 15.53 -9.03
N LEU A 117 7.26 14.99 -8.01
CA LEU A 117 7.73 15.13 -6.63
C LEU A 117 9.09 14.45 -6.44
N GLN A 118 9.29 13.25 -6.97
CA GLN A 118 10.56 12.52 -6.89
C GLN A 118 11.70 13.31 -7.58
N TRP A 119 11.44 13.89 -8.76
CA TRP A 119 12.40 14.75 -9.44
C TRP A 119 12.75 15.96 -8.56
N PHE A 120 11.76 16.65 -8.00
CA PHE A 120 11.98 17.78 -7.10
C PHE A 120 12.83 17.38 -5.88
N CYS A 121 12.46 16.27 -5.23
CA CYS A 121 13.19 15.81 -4.05
C CYS A 121 14.64 15.44 -4.39
N ARG A 122 14.89 14.80 -5.54
CA ARG A 122 16.26 14.49 -6.00
C ARG A 122 17.09 15.74 -6.25
N THR A 123 16.46 16.79 -6.76
CA THR A 123 17.18 18.03 -7.13
C THR A 123 17.43 18.93 -5.93
N PHE A 124 16.46 19.10 -5.04
CA PHE A 124 16.48 20.17 -4.05
C PHE A 124 16.57 19.68 -2.59
N VAL A 125 16.06 18.50 -2.27
CA VAL A 125 15.94 18.07 -0.87
C VAL A 125 17.05 17.11 -0.44
N ARG A 126 17.56 16.29 -1.33
CA ARG A 126 18.63 15.28 -1.17
C ARG A 126 18.48 14.30 -0.01
N SER A 127 17.73 14.63 1.03
CA SER A 127 17.42 13.73 2.15
C SER A 127 16.10 14.09 2.80
N VAL A 128 15.30 13.07 3.12
CA VAL A 128 14.08 13.25 3.91
C VAL A 128 14.49 13.45 5.37
N PRO A 129 13.91 14.43 6.08
CA PRO A 129 14.09 14.54 7.52
C PRO A 129 13.59 13.27 8.21
N ARG A 130 14.49 12.42 8.70
CA ARG A 130 14.14 11.25 9.51
C ARG A 130 13.60 11.71 10.86
N GLY A 131 12.64 10.95 11.41
CA GLY A 131 12.08 11.24 12.73
C GLY A 131 13.20 11.47 13.75
N ARG A 132 13.16 12.64 14.40
CA ARG A 132 14.09 13.00 15.47
C ARG A 132 13.42 12.74 16.81
N SER A 133 14.19 12.40 17.82
CA SER A 133 13.71 12.21 19.19
C SER A 133 13.06 13.47 19.79
N ASN A 134 13.46 14.65 19.33
CA ASN A 134 12.85 15.91 19.75
C ASN A 134 11.58 16.20 18.94
N LYS A 135 10.42 16.08 19.57
CA LYS A 135 9.08 16.27 18.96
C LYS A 135 8.88 17.68 18.38
N ILE A 136 9.39 18.71 19.04
CA ILE A 136 9.22 20.11 18.60
C ILE A 136 10.06 20.35 17.32
N LEU A 137 11.31 19.91 17.30
CA LEU A 137 12.18 20.04 16.15
C LEU A 137 11.68 19.20 14.96
N HIS A 138 11.17 18.01 15.24
CA HIS A 138 10.51 17.19 14.21
C HIS A 138 9.30 17.92 13.62
N TRP A 139 8.44 18.49 14.44
CA TRP A 139 7.27 19.24 13.99
C TRP A 139 7.65 20.47 13.14
N LEU A 140 8.63 21.27 13.60
CA LEU A 140 9.11 22.46 12.88
C LEU A 140 9.72 22.15 11.51
N LEU A 141 10.41 21.03 11.35
CA LEU A 141 11.07 20.68 10.09
C LEU A 141 10.18 19.82 9.17
N TYR A 142 9.41 18.91 9.76
CA TYR A 142 8.60 17.97 8.98
C TYR A 142 7.34 18.63 8.38
N ARG A 143 6.66 19.49 9.14
CA ARG A 143 5.41 20.12 8.68
C ARG A 143 5.61 21.03 7.45
N PRO A 144 6.61 21.93 7.40
CA PRO A 144 6.88 22.70 6.20
C PRO A 144 7.27 21.83 4.99
N ALA A 145 8.12 20.81 5.21
CA ALA A 145 8.49 19.88 4.13
C ALA A 145 7.25 19.14 3.59
N TRP A 146 6.39 18.63 4.47
CA TRP A 146 5.16 17.99 4.11
C TRP A 146 4.21 18.92 3.33
N ALA A 147 4.05 20.17 3.76
CA ALA A 147 3.27 21.16 3.05
C ALA A 147 3.83 21.47 1.65
N CYS A 148 5.16 21.58 1.54
CA CYS A 148 5.85 21.77 0.27
C CYS A 148 5.62 20.58 -0.68
N TYR A 149 5.71 19.33 -0.20
CA TYR A 149 5.43 18.14 -1.02
C TYR A 149 3.99 18.13 -1.54
N HIS A 150 3.02 18.51 -0.71
CA HIS A 150 1.63 18.58 -1.14
C HIS A 150 1.42 19.69 -2.17
N LEU A 151 2.04 20.85 -1.98
CA LEU A 151 1.99 21.93 -2.96
C LEU A 151 2.53 21.47 -4.33
N ILE A 152 3.66 20.77 -4.34
CA ILE A 152 4.25 20.21 -5.56
C ILE A 152 3.33 19.15 -6.18
N LEU A 153 2.77 18.23 -5.38
CA LEU A 153 1.86 17.20 -5.85
C LEU A 153 0.61 17.81 -6.51
N TYR A 154 0.03 18.84 -5.91
CA TYR A 154 -1.11 19.53 -6.51
C TYR A 154 -0.70 20.36 -7.73
N GLY A 155 0.42 21.09 -7.69
CA GLY A 155 0.95 21.83 -8.83
C GLY A 155 1.31 20.94 -10.03
N ALA A 156 1.74 19.71 -9.76
CA ALA A 156 2.05 18.73 -10.82
C ALA A 156 0.83 18.35 -11.69
N THR A 157 -0.39 18.60 -11.23
CA THR A 157 -1.58 18.40 -12.06
C THR A 157 -1.56 19.28 -13.30
N LEU A 158 -1.01 20.49 -13.20
CA LEU A 158 -0.94 21.49 -14.25
C LEU A 158 0.18 21.20 -15.28
N ILE A 159 1.15 20.34 -14.94
CA ILE A 159 2.25 19.99 -15.85
C ILE A 159 1.73 19.03 -16.93
N PRO A 160 1.92 19.34 -18.23
CA PRO A 160 1.56 18.43 -19.32
C PRO A 160 2.36 17.12 -19.23
N ARG A 161 1.72 15.97 -19.53
CA ARG A 161 2.40 14.68 -19.52
C ARG A 161 3.56 14.61 -20.53
N SER A 162 3.48 15.36 -21.61
CA SER A 162 4.55 15.45 -22.62
C SER A 162 5.89 15.92 -22.07
N TRP A 163 5.89 16.74 -21.01
CA TRP A 163 7.11 17.24 -20.36
C TRP A 163 7.81 16.18 -19.49
N ILE A 164 7.05 15.19 -19.02
CA ILE A 164 7.57 14.09 -18.19
C ILE A 164 8.04 12.93 -19.06
N GLY A 165 7.58 12.90 -20.32
CA GLY A 165 7.89 11.85 -21.28
C GLY A 165 7.26 10.49 -20.90
N ARG A 166 7.91 9.40 -21.31
CA ARG A 166 7.47 8.03 -21.05
C ARG A 166 7.96 7.47 -19.70
N ARG A 167 8.39 8.33 -18.79
CA ARG A 167 8.88 7.87 -17.48
C ARG A 167 7.74 7.23 -16.69
N GLU A 168 8.00 6.06 -16.20
CA GLU A 168 7.15 5.32 -15.28
C GLU A 168 7.72 5.42 -13.88
N LEU A 169 6.86 5.45 -12.87
CA LEU A 169 7.28 5.50 -11.48
C LEU A 169 7.84 4.15 -11.02
N ILE A 170 7.23 3.08 -11.51
CA ILE A 170 7.59 1.69 -11.27
C ILE A 170 7.61 1.01 -12.63
N ASP A 171 8.66 0.27 -12.90
CA ASP A 171 8.75 -0.53 -14.12
C ASP A 171 7.66 -1.62 -14.12
N PRO A 172 6.83 -1.72 -15.17
CA PRO A 172 5.82 -2.76 -15.31
C PRO A 172 6.41 -4.18 -15.29
N GLU A 173 7.60 -4.39 -15.83
CA GLU A 173 8.27 -5.69 -15.82
C GLU A 173 8.67 -6.10 -14.40
N ALA A 174 9.11 -5.13 -13.58
CA ALA A 174 9.42 -5.37 -12.19
C ALA A 174 8.16 -5.76 -11.38
N LEU A 175 7.01 -5.13 -11.65
CA LEU A 175 5.73 -5.50 -11.01
C LEU A 175 5.25 -6.88 -11.45
N GLU A 176 5.41 -7.20 -12.73
CA GLU A 176 5.05 -8.52 -13.26
C GLU A 176 5.94 -9.62 -12.67
N SER A 177 7.22 -9.33 -12.41
CA SER A 177 8.12 -10.24 -11.71
C SER A 177 7.67 -10.51 -10.27
N VAL A 178 7.26 -9.47 -9.54
CA VAL A 178 6.68 -9.60 -8.20
C VAL A 178 5.40 -10.44 -8.25
N ARG A 179 4.53 -10.18 -9.22
CA ARG A 179 3.28 -10.91 -9.40
C ARG A 179 3.53 -12.41 -9.59
N LYS A 180 4.42 -12.78 -10.52
CA LYS A 180 4.76 -14.18 -10.80
C LYS A 180 5.40 -14.87 -9.60
N PHE A 181 6.26 -14.16 -8.86
CA PHE A 181 6.94 -14.71 -7.69
C PHE A 181 5.97 -15.14 -6.59
N TYR A 182 4.88 -14.37 -6.36
CA TYR A 182 3.90 -14.66 -5.32
C TYR A 182 2.61 -15.31 -5.84
N GLU A 183 2.55 -15.69 -7.11
CA GLU A 183 1.32 -16.23 -7.73
C GLU A 183 0.77 -17.45 -6.99
N MET A 184 1.64 -18.39 -6.64
CA MET A 184 1.24 -19.60 -5.91
C MET A 184 0.67 -19.29 -4.52
N ASP A 185 1.31 -18.39 -3.75
CA ASP A 185 0.83 -17.97 -2.43
C ASP A 185 -0.54 -17.28 -2.56
N TRP A 186 -0.69 -16.38 -3.55
CA TRP A 186 -1.94 -15.70 -3.81
C TRP A 186 -3.07 -16.67 -4.17
N GLU A 187 -2.80 -17.63 -5.07
CA GLU A 187 -3.80 -18.64 -5.46
C GLU A 187 -4.19 -19.54 -4.29
N GLN A 188 -3.25 -19.95 -3.46
CA GLN A 188 -3.51 -20.78 -2.29
C GLN A 188 -4.44 -20.06 -1.32
N VAL A 189 -4.14 -18.81 -0.99
CA VAL A 189 -4.95 -17.97 -0.09
C VAL A 189 -6.35 -17.70 -0.64
N MET A 190 -6.51 -17.62 -1.96
CA MET A 190 -7.82 -17.34 -2.58
C MET A 190 -8.69 -18.59 -2.76
N LYS A 191 -8.14 -19.79 -2.58
CA LYS A 191 -8.89 -21.07 -2.62
C LYS A 191 -9.41 -21.48 -1.24
N ALA A 192 -8.78 -20.96 -0.17
CA ALA A 192 -9.19 -21.19 1.22
C ALA A 192 -10.38 -20.29 1.59
#